data_ba0ac18376a2174cf39063d316203577
#
_entry.id   ba0ac18376a2174cf39063d316203577
#
_cell.length_a   1.000
_cell.length_b   1.000
_cell.length_c   1.000
_cell.angle_alpha   90.00
_cell.angle_beta   90.00
_cell.angle_gamma   90.00
#
_symmetry.space_group_name_H-M   'P 1'
#
loop_
_entity.id
_entity.type
_entity.pdbx_description
1 polymer ?
#
loop_
_entity_poly.entity_id
_entity_poly.type
_entity_poly.pdbx_seq_one_letter_code
_entity_poly.pdbx_strand_id
1 'polypeptide(L)'
;MPNKKEMPGYMTYREAALMFTFMPDEEAAKAIKATTNYFLYGTAEELSGITAQVFEIMKSSIDRGRESYDIRIENASKGGKAAQGKRKVQNQG
;
A
#
# COMPACT_ATOMS: atom_id res chain seq x y z
N MET A 1 0.82 19.98 -2.37
CA MET A 1 0.42 19.15 -1.30
C MET A 1 -0.17 17.84 -1.74
N PRO A 2 0.28 16.74 -1.18
CA PRO A 2 -0.25 15.46 -1.65
C PRO A 2 -1.69 15.29 -1.24
N ASN A 3 -2.39 14.63 -2.10
CA ASN A 3 -3.74 14.26 -1.87
C ASN A 3 -3.74 13.20 -0.78
N LYS A 4 -4.74 13.19 0.08
CA LYS A 4 -4.76 12.19 1.14
C LYS A 4 -4.87 10.77 0.59
N LYS A 5 -5.23 10.62 -0.68
CA LYS A 5 -5.29 9.31 -1.29
C LYS A 5 -3.96 8.84 -1.85
N GLU A 6 -2.99 9.70 -1.87
CA GLU A 6 -1.67 9.35 -2.39
C GLU A 6 -0.78 8.91 -1.26
N MET A 7 -0.61 7.63 -1.13
CA MET A 7 0.29 7.16 -0.09
C MET A 7 1.71 7.09 -0.62
N PRO A 8 2.70 7.25 0.26
CA PRO A 8 4.09 7.36 -0.16
C PRO A 8 4.72 6.06 -0.64
N GLY A 9 4.14 4.94 -0.31
CA GLY A 9 4.73 3.67 -0.73
C GLY A 9 3.94 2.49 -0.25
N TYR A 10 4.50 1.31 -0.46
CA TYR A 10 3.85 0.07 -0.05
C TYR A 10 4.93 -0.95 0.32
N MET A 11 4.51 -2.02 0.98
CA MET A 11 5.45 -3.02 1.47
C MET A 11 5.53 -4.21 0.54
N THR A 12 6.76 -4.73 0.36
CA THR A 12 6.96 -6.02 -0.27
C THR A 12 7.24 -7.00 0.85
N TYR A 13 6.25 -7.84 1.13
CA TYR A 13 6.41 -8.79 2.21
C TYR A 13 7.32 -9.93 1.79
N ARG A 14 7.79 -10.68 2.79
CA ARG A 14 8.78 -11.72 2.56
C ARG A 14 8.35 -12.72 1.48
N GLU A 15 7.09 -13.08 1.45
CA GLU A 15 6.60 -14.04 0.47
C GLU A 15 6.82 -13.55 -0.95
N ALA A 16 6.44 -12.32 -1.22
CA ALA A 16 6.62 -11.76 -2.55
C ALA A 16 8.09 -11.57 -2.86
N ALA A 17 8.86 -11.14 -1.87
CA ALA A 17 10.29 -10.95 -2.08
C ALA A 17 10.96 -12.25 -2.48
N LEU A 18 10.59 -13.35 -1.84
CA LEU A 18 11.14 -14.66 -2.19
C LEU A 18 10.75 -15.06 -3.60
N MET A 19 9.50 -14.80 -3.97
CA MET A 19 9.05 -15.14 -5.32
C MET A 19 9.85 -14.37 -6.37
N PHE A 20 10.14 -13.10 -6.11
CA PHE A 20 10.93 -12.32 -7.04
C PHE A 20 12.32 -12.93 -7.25
N THR A 21 12.91 -13.52 -6.22
CA THR A 21 14.24 -14.10 -6.37
C THR A 21 14.22 -15.39 -7.19
N PHE A 22 13.10 -16.10 -7.20
CA PHE A 22 12.99 -17.34 -7.94
C PHE A 22 12.52 -17.14 -9.38
N MET A 23 11.99 -15.98 -9.70
CA MET A 23 11.45 -15.71 -11.02
C MET A 23 12.56 -15.37 -11.99
N PRO A 24 12.41 -15.73 -13.27
CA PRO A 24 13.32 -15.23 -14.29
C PRO A 24 13.27 -13.70 -14.31
N ASP A 25 14.39 -13.09 -14.70
CA ASP A 25 14.49 -11.63 -14.67
C ASP A 25 13.37 -10.94 -15.45
N GLU A 26 13.03 -11.48 -16.61
CA GLU A 26 11.95 -10.91 -17.42
C GLU A 26 10.62 -10.94 -16.71
N GLU A 27 10.34 -12.06 -16.06
CA GLU A 27 9.07 -12.20 -15.35
C GLU A 27 9.03 -11.29 -14.15
N ALA A 28 10.14 -11.21 -13.43
CA ALA A 28 10.21 -10.33 -12.28
C ALA A 28 10.02 -8.88 -12.69
N ALA A 29 10.63 -8.50 -13.80
CA ALA A 29 10.49 -7.13 -14.30
C ALA A 29 9.04 -6.82 -14.64
N LYS A 30 8.35 -7.77 -15.28
CA LYS A 30 6.94 -7.59 -15.60
C LYS A 30 6.10 -7.40 -14.35
N ALA A 31 6.35 -8.25 -13.36
CA ALA A 31 5.60 -8.17 -12.12
C ALA A 31 5.83 -6.86 -11.40
N ILE A 32 7.08 -6.40 -11.39
CA ILE A 32 7.41 -5.15 -10.71
C ILE A 32 6.77 -3.97 -11.42
N LYS A 33 6.81 -3.97 -12.74
CA LYS A 33 6.19 -2.88 -13.49
C LYS A 33 4.68 -2.89 -13.35
N ALA A 34 4.08 -4.07 -13.36
CA ALA A 34 2.63 -4.17 -13.18
C ALA A 34 2.25 -3.67 -11.80
N THR A 35 3.03 -4.04 -10.78
CA THR A 35 2.79 -3.61 -9.42
C THR A 35 2.90 -2.09 -9.32
N THR A 36 3.94 -1.53 -9.93
CA THR A 36 4.16 -0.10 -9.92
C THR A 36 3.01 0.64 -10.59
N ASN A 37 2.56 0.14 -11.73
CA ASN A 37 1.45 0.75 -12.44
C ASN A 37 0.16 0.68 -11.63
N TYR A 38 -0.04 -0.42 -10.94
CA TYR A 38 -1.22 -0.54 -10.10
C TYR A 38 -1.15 0.46 -8.94
N PHE A 39 0.01 0.60 -8.34
CA PHE A 39 0.18 1.52 -7.23
C PHE A 39 -0.02 2.97 -7.67
N LEU A 40 0.57 3.34 -8.79
CA LEU A 40 0.54 4.72 -9.24
C LEU A 40 -0.77 5.10 -9.93
N TYR A 41 -1.31 4.20 -10.72
CA TYR A 41 -2.43 4.54 -11.60
C TYR A 41 -3.67 3.70 -11.41
N GLY A 42 -3.60 2.68 -10.56
CA GLY A 42 -4.75 1.80 -10.36
C GLY A 42 -4.97 0.82 -11.50
N THR A 43 -4.02 0.70 -12.40
CA THR A 43 -4.16 -0.16 -13.56
C THR A 43 -3.82 -1.60 -13.21
N ALA A 44 -4.72 -2.52 -13.50
CA ALA A 44 -4.48 -3.94 -13.24
C ALA A 44 -4.27 -4.63 -14.57
N GLU A 45 -3.07 -5.17 -14.77
CA GLU A 45 -2.74 -5.87 -16.01
C GLU A 45 -3.11 -7.32 -15.93
N GLU A 46 -3.41 -7.89 -17.08
CA GLU A 46 -3.65 -9.32 -17.16
C GLU A 46 -2.31 -10.02 -17.27
N LEU A 47 -2.03 -10.84 -16.29
CA LEU A 47 -0.79 -11.58 -16.25
C LEU A 47 -1.11 -13.06 -16.09
N SER A 48 -0.12 -13.90 -16.26
CA SER A 48 -0.33 -15.33 -16.14
C SER A 48 0.82 -15.98 -15.37
N GLY A 49 0.58 -17.20 -14.91
CA GLY A 49 1.61 -17.97 -14.23
C GLY A 49 2.08 -17.33 -12.94
N ILE A 50 3.36 -17.49 -12.66
CA ILE A 50 3.92 -16.99 -11.43
C ILE A 50 3.89 -15.46 -11.38
N THR A 51 3.98 -14.82 -12.53
CA THR A 51 3.90 -13.37 -12.61
C THR A 51 2.56 -12.88 -12.08
N ALA A 52 1.49 -13.58 -12.47
CA ALA A 52 0.16 -13.25 -11.99
C ALA A 52 0.04 -13.47 -10.49
N GLN A 53 0.63 -14.55 -9.99
CA GLN A 53 0.55 -14.88 -8.58
C GLN A 53 1.23 -13.81 -7.72
N VAL A 54 2.45 -13.43 -8.10
CA VAL A 54 3.15 -12.43 -7.30
C VAL A 54 2.48 -11.07 -7.43
N PHE A 55 1.92 -10.76 -8.58
CA PHE A 55 1.20 -9.52 -8.75
C PHE A 55 -0.01 -9.46 -7.84
N GLU A 56 -0.74 -10.56 -7.68
CA GLU A 56 -1.90 -10.59 -6.79
C GLU A 56 -1.47 -10.38 -5.34
N ILE A 57 -0.34 -10.94 -4.95
CA ILE A 57 0.18 -10.74 -3.60
C ILE A 57 0.51 -9.27 -3.39
N MET A 58 1.18 -8.65 -4.35
CA MET A 58 1.55 -7.24 -4.25
C MET A 58 0.33 -6.34 -4.29
N LYS A 59 -0.65 -6.70 -5.11
CA LYS A 59 -1.88 -5.94 -5.21
C LYS A 59 -2.61 -5.95 -3.88
N SER A 60 -2.68 -7.10 -3.23
CA SER A 60 -3.28 -7.19 -1.90
C SER A 60 -2.54 -6.33 -0.90
N SER A 61 -1.21 -6.33 -0.97
CA SER A 61 -0.40 -5.52 -0.08
C SER A 61 -0.69 -4.03 -0.28
N ILE A 62 -0.77 -3.61 -1.54
CA ILE A 62 -1.06 -2.22 -1.86
C ILE A 62 -2.45 -1.84 -1.38
N ASP A 63 -3.43 -2.70 -1.63
CA ASP A 63 -4.81 -2.41 -1.24
C ASP A 63 -4.95 -2.28 0.26
N ARG A 64 -4.33 -3.20 1.00
CA ARG A 64 -4.37 -3.13 2.46
C ARG A 64 -3.64 -1.90 2.98
N GLY A 65 -2.51 -1.59 2.36
CA GLY A 65 -1.75 -0.42 2.75
C GLY A 65 -2.52 0.86 2.50
N ARG A 66 -3.22 0.92 1.36
CA ARG A 66 -4.00 2.10 1.01
C ARG A 66 -5.16 2.28 1.97
N GLU A 67 -5.83 1.18 2.30
CA GLU A 67 -6.93 1.24 3.25
C GLU A 67 -6.45 1.72 4.60
N SER A 68 -5.33 1.16 5.08
CA SER A 68 -4.77 1.56 6.36
C SER A 68 -4.34 3.02 6.35
N TYR A 69 -3.77 3.46 5.25
CA TYR A 69 -3.32 4.83 5.12
C TYR A 69 -4.50 5.79 5.16
N ASP A 70 -5.56 5.47 4.42
CA ASP A 70 -6.75 6.32 4.41
C ASP A 70 -7.38 6.40 5.79
N ILE A 71 -7.46 5.28 6.47
CA ILE A 71 -8.02 5.26 7.82
C ILE A 71 -7.16 6.07 8.76
N ARG A 72 -5.84 5.95 8.65
CA ARG A 72 -4.93 6.68 9.50
C ARG A 72 -5.04 8.18 9.28
N ILE A 73 -5.15 8.60 8.03
CA ILE A 73 -5.30 10.01 7.70
C ILE A 73 -6.63 10.54 8.26
N GLU A 74 -7.67 9.78 8.10
CA GLU A 74 -8.97 10.17 8.60
C GLU A 74 -8.97 10.27 10.12
N ASN A 75 -8.38 9.27 10.78
CA ASN A 75 -8.30 9.28 12.24
C ASN A 75 -7.42 10.40 12.75
N ALA A 76 -6.34 10.69 12.06
CA ALA A 76 -5.48 11.79 12.47
C ALA A 76 -6.22 13.11 12.40
N SER A 77 -7.04 13.28 11.37
CA SER A 77 -7.83 14.48 11.22
C SER A 77 -8.85 14.62 12.35
N LYS A 78 -9.55 13.54 12.62
CA LYS A 78 -10.52 13.54 13.70
C LYS A 78 -9.84 13.66 15.05
N GLY A 79 -8.73 12.97 15.21
CA GLY A 79 -7.97 13.00 16.44
C GLY A 79 -7.45 14.36 16.75
N GLY A 80 -7.06 15.10 15.72
CA GLY A 80 -6.58 16.44 15.91
C GLY A 80 -7.62 17.34 16.52
N LYS A 81 -8.83 17.23 15.99
CA LYS A 81 -9.93 18.04 16.53
C LYS A 81 -10.29 17.61 17.94
N ALA A 82 -10.33 16.32 18.14
CA ALA A 82 -10.69 15.81 19.46
C ALA A 82 -9.61 16.17 20.47
N ALA A 83 -8.37 16.10 20.05
CA ALA A 83 -7.28 16.38 20.95
C ALA A 83 -7.29 17.81 21.42
N GLN A 84 -7.70 18.71 20.57
CA GLN A 84 -7.79 20.09 20.98
C GLN A 84 -8.80 20.28 22.09
N GLY A 85 -9.87 19.54 22.05
CA GLY A 85 -10.84 19.61 23.07
C GLY A 85 -10.47 18.84 24.31
N LYS A 86 -9.92 17.66 24.11
CA LYS A 86 -9.62 16.83 25.25
C LYS A 86 -8.36 17.13 25.94
N ARG A 87 -7.42 17.66 25.25
CA ARG A 87 -6.14 17.91 25.83
C ARG A 87 -6.22 18.78 26.98
N LYS A 88 -7.22 19.53 27.08
CA LYS A 88 -7.38 20.34 28.21
C LYS A 88 -7.83 19.56 29.34
N VAL A 89 -8.21 18.38 29.09
CA VAL A 89 -8.69 17.63 30.08
C VAL A 89 -7.82 16.58 30.45
N GLN A 90 -7.24 15.94 29.72
CA GLN A 90 -6.58 14.84 29.91
C GLN A 90 -5.45 14.80 30.27
N ASN A 91 -5.33 15.03 30.43
CA ASN A 91 -4.45 14.73 30.47
C ASN A 91 -4.38 13.92 30.97
N GLN A 92 -5.10 13.57 31.02
CA GLN A 92 -5.12 12.68 31.10
C GLN A 92 -4.77 12.27 30.32
N GLY A 93 -4.58 12.69 30.34
CA GLY A 93 -4.03 12.27 29.56
C GLY A 93 -4.14 12.24 29.17
#